data_9f0583ac7c527d53960baff9911b8d79
#
_entry.id   9f0583ac7c527d53960baff9911b8d79
#
_cell.length_a   1.000
_cell.length_b   1.000
_cell.length_c   1.000
_cell.angle_alpha   90.00
_cell.angle_beta   90.00
_cell.angle_gamma   90.00
#
_symmetry.space_group_name_H-M   'P 1'
#
loop_
_entity.id
_entity.type
_entity.pdbx_description
1 polymer ?
#
loop_
_entity_poly.entity_id
_entity_poly.type
_entity_poly.pdbx_seq_one_letter_code
_entity_poly.pdbx_strand_id
1 'polypeptide(L)'
;MSPREMTGHTCPLRGAAPARAPLRRASGRRARVLVVDHPGSARSVLAAVLRGAGYHVALVASGPAALAELERQGADVLLTDLYMPEMSGWDLTRLVRARGIASTRGRPLCVGLSSAVLSGVSRAQLARAQVDFAITKPGDPEAILETVERALAWAEVA
;
A
#
# COMPACT_ATOMS: atom_id res chain seq x y z
N MET A 1 26.51 10.62 1.73
CA MET A 1 25.61 9.47 1.56
C MET A 1 25.38 9.27 0.07
N SER A 2 25.90 8.20 -0.48
CA SER A 2 25.67 7.87 -1.89
C SER A 2 24.19 7.62 -2.12
N PRO A 3 23.60 8.14 -3.21
CA PRO A 3 22.28 7.72 -3.61
C PRO A 3 22.36 6.21 -3.85
N ARG A 4 21.55 5.46 -3.14
CA ARG A 4 21.39 4.05 -3.48
C ARG A 4 20.92 4.01 -4.91
N GLU A 5 21.73 3.48 -5.78
CA GLU A 5 21.33 3.13 -7.12
C GLU A 5 20.12 2.25 -7.03
N MET A 6 18.97 2.83 -7.33
CA MET A 6 17.74 2.08 -7.51
C MET A 6 17.82 1.37 -8.85
N THR A 7 18.69 0.36 -8.88
CA THR A 7 18.73 -0.57 -9.99
C THR A 7 17.39 -1.29 -10.07
N GLY A 8 16.61 -0.92 -11.08
CA GLY A 8 15.61 -1.74 -11.72
C GLY A 8 14.66 -2.51 -10.81
N HIS A 9 14.00 -1.83 -9.87
CA HIS A 9 12.94 -2.48 -9.11
C HIS A 9 11.70 -2.59 -9.99
N THR A 10 11.65 -3.66 -10.74
CA THR A 10 10.44 -4.10 -11.41
C THR A 10 9.35 -4.27 -10.36
N CYS A 11 8.24 -3.54 -10.55
CA CYS A 11 7.00 -3.75 -9.81
C CYS A 11 6.76 -5.27 -9.68
N PRO A 12 6.50 -5.79 -8.48
CA PRO A 12 6.36 -7.23 -8.23
C PRO A 12 5.17 -7.90 -8.96
N LEU A 13 4.48 -7.17 -9.83
CA LEU A 13 3.29 -7.63 -10.53
C LEU A 13 3.55 -8.53 -11.76
N ARG A 14 4.79 -8.93 -12.04
CA ARG A 14 5.08 -9.88 -13.12
C ARG A 14 5.42 -11.25 -12.58
N GLY A 15 4.49 -12.16 -12.73
CA GLY A 15 4.63 -13.59 -12.47
C GLY A 15 3.49 -14.11 -11.59
N ALA A 16 2.72 -15.07 -12.11
CA ALA A 16 1.71 -15.77 -11.32
C ALA A 16 2.38 -16.51 -10.17
N ALA A 17 2.07 -16.13 -8.94
CA ALA A 17 2.38 -16.95 -7.78
C ALA A 17 1.11 -17.68 -7.33
N PRO A 18 1.20 -18.92 -6.84
CA PRO A 18 0.04 -19.64 -6.35
C PRO A 18 -0.57 -18.91 -5.14
N ALA A 19 -1.90 -18.95 -5.06
CA ALA A 19 -2.63 -18.45 -3.90
C ALA A 19 -2.09 -19.11 -2.63
N ARG A 20 -1.60 -18.30 -1.70
CA ARG A 20 -1.11 -18.76 -0.41
C ARG A 20 -1.84 -18.04 0.71
N ALA A 21 -1.94 -18.71 1.85
CA ALA A 21 -2.46 -18.08 3.07
C ALA A 21 -1.73 -16.76 3.37
N PRO A 22 -2.43 -15.77 3.97
CA PRO A 22 -1.83 -14.48 4.27
C PRO A 22 -0.50 -14.64 5.00
N LEU A 23 0.50 -13.89 4.54
CA LEU A 23 1.84 -13.94 5.13
C LEU A 23 1.77 -13.58 6.61
N ARG A 24 2.08 -14.57 7.43
CA ARG A 24 2.27 -14.32 8.86
C ARG A 24 3.62 -13.65 9.06
N ARG A 25 3.66 -12.67 9.92
CA ARG A 25 4.94 -12.12 10.37
C ARG A 25 5.79 -13.24 11.00
N ALA A 26 7.10 -13.10 10.94
CA ALA A 26 8.02 -13.98 11.67
C ALA A 26 7.69 -14.09 13.16
N SER A 27 7.05 -13.09 13.75
CA SER A 27 6.54 -13.06 15.12
C SER A 27 5.17 -13.71 15.32
N GLY A 28 4.57 -14.32 14.30
CA GLY A 28 3.21 -14.85 14.33
C GLY A 28 2.10 -13.81 14.26
N ARG A 29 2.42 -12.52 14.28
CA ARG A 29 1.43 -11.43 14.17
C ARG A 29 1.05 -11.20 12.72
N ARG A 30 -0.25 -10.92 12.51
CA ARG A 30 -0.76 -10.57 11.18
C ARG A 30 -0.26 -9.19 10.76
N ALA A 31 -0.02 -9.02 9.47
CA ALA A 31 0.37 -7.73 8.93
C ALA A 31 -0.74 -6.68 9.10
N ARG A 32 -0.35 -5.45 9.34
CA ARG A 32 -1.24 -4.30 9.49
C ARG A 32 -1.28 -3.51 8.19
N VAL A 33 -2.48 -3.33 7.65
CA VAL A 33 -2.72 -2.54 6.45
C VAL A 33 -3.53 -1.30 6.83
N LEU A 34 -3.03 -0.13 6.46
CA LEU A 34 -3.76 1.12 6.57
C LEU A 34 -4.39 1.44 5.21
N VAL A 35 -5.72 1.45 5.18
CA VAL A 35 -6.49 1.81 3.99
C VAL A 35 -6.99 3.24 4.12
N VAL A 36 -6.66 4.06 3.14
CA VAL A 36 -7.15 5.44 3.03
C VAL A 36 -8.16 5.48 1.90
N ASP A 37 -9.42 5.64 2.25
CA ASP A 37 -10.53 5.58 1.32
C ASP A 37 -11.46 6.78 1.51
N HIS A 38 -11.53 7.63 0.50
CA HIS A 38 -12.36 8.82 0.52
C HIS A 38 -13.86 8.46 0.61
N PRO A 39 -14.68 9.19 1.39
CA PRO A 39 -16.10 8.86 1.57
C PRO A 39 -16.94 8.79 0.29
N GLY A 40 -16.50 9.46 -0.79
CA GLY A 40 -17.17 9.40 -2.10
C GLY A 40 -16.80 8.18 -2.94
N SER A 41 -15.83 7.38 -2.55
CA SER A 41 -15.49 6.13 -3.25
C SER A 41 -16.29 4.95 -2.68
N ALA A 42 -16.27 3.81 -3.39
CA ALA A 42 -16.89 2.57 -2.90
C ALA A 42 -16.15 2.11 -1.63
N ARG A 43 -16.58 2.68 -0.49
CA ARG A 43 -15.93 2.45 0.80
C ARG A 43 -15.90 0.99 1.12
N SER A 44 -14.77 0.57 1.52
CA SER A 44 -14.54 -0.62 2.32
C SER A 44 -14.63 -1.97 1.61
N VAL A 45 -14.87 -2.07 0.32
CA VAL A 45 -14.70 -3.37 -0.38
C VAL A 45 -13.28 -3.86 -0.17
N LEU A 46 -12.32 -2.98 -0.37
CA LEU A 46 -10.90 -3.26 -0.17
C LEU A 46 -10.60 -3.65 1.28
N ALA A 47 -11.09 -2.86 2.23
CA ALA A 47 -10.91 -3.15 3.65
C ALA A 47 -11.61 -4.46 4.05
N ALA A 48 -12.80 -4.74 3.54
CA ALA A 48 -13.54 -5.97 3.81
C ALA A 48 -12.81 -7.20 3.27
N VAL A 49 -12.27 -7.13 2.05
CA VAL A 49 -11.47 -8.20 1.43
C VAL A 49 -10.23 -8.51 2.28
N LEU A 50 -9.51 -7.49 2.69
CA LEU A 50 -8.29 -7.64 3.49
C LEU A 50 -8.59 -8.18 4.90
N ARG A 51 -9.64 -7.69 5.55
CA ARG A 51 -10.08 -8.20 6.84
C ARG A 51 -10.54 -9.66 6.75
N GLY A 52 -11.28 -10.00 5.72
CA GLY A 52 -11.72 -11.37 5.45
C GLY A 52 -10.55 -12.33 5.27
N ALA A 53 -9.44 -11.86 4.71
CA ALA A 53 -8.20 -12.64 4.58
C ALA A 53 -7.36 -12.66 5.88
N GLY A 54 -7.77 -11.95 6.90
CA GLY A 54 -7.14 -12.00 8.22
C GLY A 54 -6.09 -10.93 8.48
N TYR A 55 -5.99 -9.89 7.67
CA TYR A 55 -5.14 -8.74 7.95
C TYR A 55 -5.75 -7.84 9.03
N HIS A 56 -4.91 -7.18 9.80
CA HIS A 56 -5.34 -6.06 10.63
C HIS A 56 -5.48 -4.82 9.77
N VAL A 57 -6.71 -4.34 9.60
CA VAL A 57 -7.00 -3.22 8.74
C VAL A 57 -7.50 -2.03 9.54
N ALA A 58 -6.79 -0.91 9.45
CA ALA A 58 -7.29 0.39 9.83
C ALA A 58 -7.82 1.09 8.58
N LEU A 59 -8.98 1.72 8.69
CA LEU A 59 -9.61 2.46 7.60
C LEU A 59 -9.77 3.91 8.04
N VAL A 60 -9.19 4.82 7.26
CA VAL A 60 -9.29 6.27 7.46
C VAL A 60 -9.80 6.95 6.19
N ALA A 61 -10.32 8.16 6.33
CA ALA A 61 -11.04 8.84 5.25
C ALA A 61 -10.24 9.95 4.54
N SER A 62 -9.02 10.23 4.98
CA SER A 62 -8.21 11.33 4.44
C SER A 62 -6.71 11.11 4.63
N GLY A 63 -5.92 11.88 3.87
CA GLY A 63 -4.47 11.88 4.00
C GLY A 63 -3.97 12.31 5.37
N PRO A 64 -4.46 13.42 5.94
CA PRO A 64 -4.10 13.82 7.31
C PRO A 64 -4.45 12.79 8.36
N ALA A 65 -5.61 12.13 8.25
CA ALA A 65 -5.99 11.04 9.15
C ALA A 65 -5.05 9.83 9.00
N ALA A 66 -4.59 9.55 7.80
CA ALA A 66 -3.61 8.50 7.54
C ALA A 66 -2.27 8.79 8.20
N LEU A 67 -1.77 10.02 8.09
CA LEU A 67 -0.53 10.42 8.74
C LEU A 67 -0.62 10.30 10.27
N ALA A 68 -1.72 10.74 10.85
CA ALA A 68 -1.97 10.60 12.28
C ALA A 68 -2.00 9.12 12.72
N GLU A 69 -2.64 8.26 11.95
CA GLU A 69 -2.71 6.83 12.25
C GLU A 69 -1.34 6.14 12.11
N LEU A 70 -0.55 6.53 11.12
CA LEU A 70 0.82 6.03 10.96
C LEU A 70 1.72 6.41 12.15
N GLU A 71 1.57 7.61 12.67
CA GLU A 71 2.29 8.06 13.86
C GLU A 71 1.80 7.34 15.12
N ARG A 72 0.51 7.08 15.22
CA ARG A 72 -0.11 6.46 16.40
C ARG A 72 0.17 4.98 16.51
N GLN A 73 0.01 4.22 15.44
CA GLN A 73 0.11 2.75 15.45
C GLN A 73 1.01 2.17 14.36
N GLY A 74 1.33 2.95 13.35
CA GLY A 74 2.08 2.45 12.20
C GLY A 74 1.30 1.47 11.32
N ALA A 75 1.93 1.02 10.27
CA ALA A 75 1.42 0.01 9.35
C ALA A 75 2.57 -0.73 8.68
N ASP A 76 2.28 -1.86 8.06
CA ASP A 76 3.21 -2.58 7.20
C ASP A 76 3.00 -2.19 5.73
N VAL A 77 1.75 -1.88 5.37
CA VAL A 77 1.33 -1.41 4.05
C VAL A 77 0.40 -0.23 4.21
N LEU A 78 0.64 0.81 3.42
CA LEU A 78 -0.28 1.92 3.20
C LEU A 78 -0.93 1.72 1.83
N LEU A 79 -2.24 1.66 1.79
CA LEU A 79 -3.01 1.57 0.57
C LEU A 79 -3.98 2.74 0.50
N THR A 80 -3.71 3.68 -0.40
CA THR A 80 -4.44 4.95 -0.48
C THR A 80 -5.13 5.16 -1.80
N ASP A 81 -6.31 5.78 -1.76
CA ASP A 81 -6.92 6.36 -2.95
C ASP A 81 -5.95 7.34 -3.61
N LEU A 82 -5.97 7.37 -4.93
CA LEU A 82 -5.20 8.34 -5.70
C LEU A 82 -5.83 9.73 -5.62
N TYR A 83 -7.13 9.81 -5.86
CA TYR A 83 -7.87 11.07 -5.89
C TYR A 83 -8.65 11.27 -4.59
N MET A 84 -8.23 12.26 -3.82
CA MET A 84 -8.89 12.66 -2.59
C MET A 84 -8.92 14.19 -2.52
N PRO A 85 -9.96 14.81 -1.90
CA PRO A 85 -9.94 16.23 -1.63
C PRO A 85 -8.76 16.62 -0.73
N GLU A 86 -8.24 17.83 -0.92
CA GLU A 86 -7.17 18.45 -0.14
C GLU A 86 -5.79 17.80 -0.27
N MET A 87 -5.71 16.48 -0.24
CA MET A 87 -4.45 15.74 -0.34
C MET A 87 -4.67 14.49 -1.21
N SER A 88 -3.98 14.41 -2.33
CA SER A 88 -4.00 13.24 -3.21
C SER A 88 -3.18 12.08 -2.62
N GLY A 89 -3.35 10.89 -3.18
CA GLY A 89 -2.49 9.76 -2.84
C GLY A 89 -1.02 10.02 -3.18
N TRP A 90 -0.74 10.80 -4.21
CA TRP A 90 0.62 11.26 -4.54
C TRP A 90 1.21 12.15 -3.44
N ASP A 91 0.42 13.11 -2.96
CA ASP A 91 0.85 14.03 -1.90
C ASP A 91 1.10 13.28 -0.60
N LEU A 92 0.20 12.38 -0.25
CA LEU A 92 0.35 11.53 0.95
C LEU A 92 1.63 10.68 0.87
N THR A 93 1.86 10.03 -0.26
CA THR A 93 3.07 9.23 -0.47
C THR A 93 4.33 10.08 -0.35
N ARG A 94 4.32 11.27 -0.94
CA ARG A 94 5.45 12.20 -0.84
C ARG A 94 5.75 12.58 0.61
N LEU A 95 4.73 12.87 1.40
CA LEU A 95 4.89 13.20 2.81
C LEU A 95 5.41 12.02 3.63
N VAL A 96 4.88 10.83 3.39
CA VAL A 96 5.35 9.59 4.03
C VAL A 96 6.83 9.37 3.76
N ARG A 97 7.26 9.55 2.53
CA ARG A 97 8.68 9.38 2.14
C ARG A 97 9.57 10.49 2.71
N ALA A 98 9.11 11.75 2.64
CA ALA A 98 9.86 12.89 3.16
C ALA A 98 10.06 12.81 4.68
N ARG A 99 9.09 12.30 5.40
CA ARG A 99 9.16 12.11 6.86
C ARG A 99 9.91 10.82 7.25
N GLY A 100 10.28 9.99 6.30
CA GLY A 100 10.95 8.71 6.57
C GLY A 100 10.09 7.74 7.41
N ILE A 101 8.77 7.78 7.23
CA ILE A 101 7.87 6.90 7.99
C ILE A 101 8.15 5.45 7.61
N ALA A 102 8.56 4.67 8.60
CA ALA A 102 8.87 3.26 8.44
C ALA A 102 7.66 2.38 8.73
N SER A 103 7.73 1.15 8.24
CA SER A 103 6.80 0.10 8.64
C SER A 103 6.98 -0.27 10.12
N THR A 104 6.03 -1.00 10.66
CA THR A 104 6.13 -1.49 12.05
C THR A 104 7.34 -2.39 12.31
N ARG A 105 8.08 -2.77 11.26
CA ARG A 105 9.30 -3.57 11.31
C ARG A 105 10.58 -2.76 11.09
N GLY A 106 10.48 -1.43 11.06
CA GLY A 106 11.63 -0.55 10.85
C GLY A 106 12.15 -0.49 9.42
N ARG A 107 11.45 -1.07 8.45
CA ARG A 107 11.76 -1.00 7.02
C ARG A 107 10.96 0.11 6.35
N PRO A 108 11.32 0.53 5.13
CA PRO A 108 10.48 1.48 4.39
C PRO A 108 9.04 0.98 4.27
N LEU A 109 8.09 1.87 4.51
CA LEU A 109 6.67 1.54 4.39
C LEU A 109 6.34 1.18 2.94
N CYS A 110 5.66 0.06 2.75
CA CYS A 110 5.14 -0.31 1.44
C CYS A 110 3.90 0.52 1.12
N VAL A 111 3.91 1.21 -0.01
CA VAL A 111 2.83 2.12 -0.42
C VAL A 111 2.20 1.65 -1.72
N GLY A 112 0.90 1.47 -1.69
CA GLY A 112 0.08 1.19 -2.86
C GLY A 112 -0.93 2.29 -3.12
N LEU A 113 -1.24 2.52 -4.40
CA LEU A 113 -2.35 3.38 -4.83
C LEU A 113 -3.52 2.54 -5.29
N SER A 114 -4.73 2.98 -4.99
CA SER A 114 -5.94 2.41 -5.54
C SER A 114 -6.75 3.48 -6.27
N SER A 115 -7.24 3.16 -7.45
CA SER A 115 -8.05 4.08 -8.26
C SER A 115 -8.89 3.35 -9.29
N ALA A 116 -10.07 3.91 -9.58
CA ALA A 116 -10.88 3.47 -10.72
C ALA A 116 -10.23 3.86 -12.06
N VAL A 117 -9.33 4.84 -12.06
CA VAL A 117 -8.69 5.37 -13.26
C VAL A 117 -7.17 5.29 -13.10
N LEU A 118 -6.59 4.18 -13.50
CA LEU A 118 -5.12 4.00 -13.55
C LEU A 118 -4.56 4.05 -14.97
N SER A 119 -5.41 4.18 -16.00
CA SER A 119 -5.00 4.16 -17.40
C SER A 119 -4.01 5.26 -17.78
N GLY A 120 -4.03 6.39 -17.08
CA GLY A 120 -3.08 7.49 -17.27
C GLY A 120 -1.83 7.42 -16.40
N VAL A 121 -1.69 6.40 -15.57
CA VAL A 121 -0.58 6.28 -14.62
C VAL A 121 0.48 5.33 -15.17
N SER A 122 1.66 5.88 -15.45
CA SER A 122 2.78 5.08 -15.95
C SER A 122 3.60 4.50 -14.80
N ARG A 123 4.34 3.42 -15.11
CA ARG A 123 5.32 2.86 -14.17
C ARG A 123 6.38 3.86 -13.75
N ALA A 124 6.78 4.74 -14.66
CA ALA A 124 7.75 5.79 -14.37
C ALA A 124 7.20 6.79 -13.34
N GLN A 125 5.92 7.12 -13.40
CA GLN A 125 5.27 7.98 -12.41
C GLN A 125 5.23 7.31 -11.04
N LEU A 126 4.86 6.03 -10.98
CA LEU A 126 4.86 5.26 -9.73
C LEU A 126 6.26 5.20 -9.12
N ALA A 127 7.27 4.93 -9.93
CA ALA A 127 8.65 4.86 -9.47
C ALA A 127 9.16 6.21 -8.94
N ARG A 128 8.89 7.31 -9.65
CA ARG A 128 9.29 8.66 -9.20
C ARG A 128 8.62 9.06 -7.90
N ALA A 129 7.37 8.67 -7.72
CA ALA A 129 6.61 8.93 -6.49
C ALA A 129 6.98 7.95 -5.37
N GLN A 130 7.81 6.95 -5.64
CA GLN A 130 8.16 5.89 -4.70
C GLN A 130 6.93 5.11 -4.22
N VAL A 131 6.00 4.87 -5.13
CA VAL A 131 4.85 4.00 -4.96
C VAL A 131 5.24 2.59 -5.39
N ASP A 132 4.98 1.62 -4.55
CA ASP A 132 5.44 0.24 -4.76
C ASP A 132 4.49 -0.56 -5.65
N PHE A 133 3.18 -0.28 -5.58
CA PHE A 133 2.18 -0.97 -6.40
C PHE A 133 0.91 -0.15 -6.60
N ALA A 134 0.05 -0.62 -7.51
CA ALA A 134 -1.24 0.00 -7.77
C ALA A 134 -2.32 -1.05 -7.96
N ILE A 135 -3.53 -0.76 -7.49
CA ILE A 135 -4.72 -1.61 -7.60
C ILE A 135 -5.82 -0.82 -8.31
N THR A 136 -6.41 -1.41 -9.34
CA THR A 136 -7.57 -0.85 -10.02
C THR A 136 -8.84 -1.14 -9.23
N LYS A 137 -9.70 -0.14 -9.08
CA LYS A 137 -11.04 -0.28 -8.48
C LYS A 137 -12.13 -0.37 -9.57
N PRO A 138 -13.19 -1.14 -9.40
CA PRO A 138 -13.31 -2.24 -8.44
C PRO A 138 -12.36 -3.37 -8.82
N GLY A 139 -11.69 -3.96 -7.83
CA GLY A 139 -10.75 -5.02 -8.05
C GLY A 139 -11.34 -6.40 -7.75
N ASP A 140 -10.87 -7.41 -8.44
CA ASP A 140 -11.12 -8.79 -8.06
C ASP A 140 -10.49 -9.07 -6.69
N PRO A 141 -11.23 -9.65 -5.73
CA PRO A 141 -10.72 -9.94 -4.39
C PRO A 141 -9.43 -10.76 -4.38
N GLU A 142 -9.32 -11.75 -5.23
CA GLU A 142 -8.10 -12.59 -5.31
C GLU A 142 -6.92 -11.79 -5.81
N ALA A 143 -7.11 -10.95 -6.82
CA ALA A 143 -6.06 -10.09 -7.36
C ALA A 143 -5.59 -9.05 -6.34
N ILE A 144 -6.49 -8.50 -5.55
CA ILE A 144 -6.18 -7.58 -4.45
C ILE A 144 -5.29 -8.27 -3.41
N LEU A 145 -5.70 -9.43 -2.95
CA LEU A 145 -4.96 -10.21 -1.95
C LEU A 145 -3.58 -10.60 -2.46
N GLU A 146 -3.51 -11.12 -3.67
CA GLU A 146 -2.24 -11.49 -4.30
C GLU A 146 -1.28 -10.30 -4.41
N THR A 147 -1.78 -9.14 -4.78
CA THR A 147 -0.98 -7.91 -4.88
C THR A 147 -0.42 -7.49 -3.53
N VAL A 148 -1.25 -7.49 -2.49
CA VAL A 148 -0.83 -7.12 -1.13
C VAL A 148 0.15 -8.14 -0.57
N GLU A 149 -0.06 -9.42 -0.78
CA GLU A 149 0.85 -10.48 -0.36
C GLU A 149 2.22 -10.36 -1.01
N ARG A 150 2.28 -10.09 -2.30
CA ARG A 150 3.53 -9.85 -3.00
C ARG A 150 4.26 -8.62 -2.49
N ALA A 151 3.54 -7.54 -2.24
CA ALA A 151 4.11 -6.32 -1.71
C ALA A 151 4.73 -6.55 -0.33
N LEU A 152 4.04 -7.29 0.53
CA LEU A 152 4.56 -7.66 1.86
C LEU A 152 5.78 -8.58 1.76
N ALA A 153 5.75 -9.58 0.90
CA ALA A 153 6.87 -10.50 0.69
C ALA A 153 8.12 -9.75 0.18
N TRP A 154 7.93 -8.83 -0.75
CA TRP A 154 9.02 -8.01 -1.26
C TRP A 154 9.61 -7.11 -0.17
N ALA A 155 8.79 -6.48 0.64
CA ALA A 155 9.22 -5.65 1.74
C ALA A 155 10.01 -6.43 2.82
N GLU A 156 9.80 -7.74 2.94
CA GLU A 156 10.57 -8.59 3.86
C GLU A 156 11.99 -8.90 3.37
N VAL A 157 12.21 -8.86 2.06
CA VAL A 157 13.50 -9.22 1.42
C VAL A 157 14.34 -7.99 1.10
N ALA A 158 13.68 -6.85 0.96
CA ALA A 158 14.35 -5.58 0.68
C ALA A 158 14.92 -4.97 1.95
#